data_4ea3360b04fca01488a359c316484ab5
#
_entry.id   4ea3360b04fca01488a359c316484ab5
#
_cell.length_a   1.000
_cell.length_b   1.000
_cell.length_c   1.000
_cell.angle_alpha   90.00
_cell.angle_beta   90.00
_cell.angle_gamma   90.00
#
_symmetry.space_group_name_H-M   'P 1'
#
loop_
_entity.id
_entity.type
_entity.pdbx_description
1 polymer ?
#
loop_
_entity_poly.entity_id
_entity_poly.type
_entity_poly.pdbx_seq_one_letter_code
_entity_poly.pdbx_strand_id
1 'polypeptide(L)'
;MKKYLYLVLGFQACVVFGSTKALKTTAELTHWKQTGRYVEVERLCKAFTKKFPQNVDCISFGKTPEGRQMRALVVADSKKGLLSFYAKKKKRPVVFVQGGIHAGEIDGKDAGFWLIREILENEANPKTVKALKEVTLVFVPVFNVDGHERFGKHNRPNQVGPEEMGWRTTAQNYNLNRDYMKVDSPEMKAMIQLLNQWDPLIALDLHVTDGAKFQHDVSIIMEPLFYGLKETREMALEIKEMVLNGLKTEGHLPLGFYPSFLKEDEPSSGFDLGVAPPRYSQGYLGVRNRVGMLVETHSWKDYATRVKAARNVVENTLLIIAEKGKQWRKQIEILDGQVSSQVGQEMGLAFKNSEKKKEEISFLGYHYQIEDSAVSGTTKITYFSNQPEVWKVPLYTEVIPEISERIPEGYIVPKSFQSIVIPKLQAHGIQFREIEDQVGIKEVEIFRADSFKFAEKSFEGHQGLKVTGEWKKEKVTINPGDLFVSTRQPKAFLIFHLFEPKGPDSLLAWGFFNSRFEQKEYMENYVTESVAKEMLTNPEIKKVFEEKLKQSEFEESPEKRLEFFYRLHPSWDQTLGLYPVYRVQEKLK
;
A
#
# COMPACT_ATOMS: atom_id res chain seq x y z
N MET A 1 -29.45 -30.00 80.72
CA MET A 1 -28.27 -29.46 80.00
C MET A 1 -28.60 -29.35 78.54
N LYS A 2 -28.95 -28.13 78.04
CA LYS A 2 -29.28 -27.85 76.64
C LYS A 2 -28.01 -27.31 75.95
N LYS A 3 -27.53 -28.00 74.92
CA LYS A 3 -26.43 -27.54 74.06
C LYS A 3 -27.05 -26.69 72.95
N TYR A 4 -26.68 -25.40 72.88
CA TYR A 4 -26.97 -24.52 71.76
C TYR A 4 -25.87 -24.67 70.69
N LEU A 5 -26.28 -25.03 69.46
CA LEU A 5 -25.43 -25.08 68.30
C LEU A 5 -25.55 -23.74 67.52
N TYR A 6 -24.49 -22.94 67.52
CA TYR A 6 -24.43 -21.72 66.69
C TYR A 6 -23.99 -22.07 65.29
N LEU A 7 -24.88 -21.87 64.30
CA LEU A 7 -24.60 -21.98 62.88
C LEU A 7 -24.00 -20.63 62.41
N VAL A 8 -22.72 -20.59 62.18
CA VAL A 8 -22.06 -19.41 61.54
C VAL A 8 -22.20 -19.53 60.04
N LEU A 9 -23.12 -18.74 59.46
CA LEU A 9 -23.21 -18.52 58.01
C LEU A 9 -22.08 -17.58 57.57
N GLY A 10 -21.02 -18.17 57.02
CA GLY A 10 -19.94 -17.42 56.34
C GLY A 10 -20.43 -16.90 55.00
N PHE A 11 -20.70 -15.63 54.91
CA PHE A 11 -20.85 -14.94 53.62
C PHE A 11 -19.47 -14.85 52.95
N GLN A 12 -19.19 -15.74 52.02
CA GLN A 12 -18.07 -15.55 51.08
C GLN A 12 -18.48 -14.49 50.07
N ALA A 13 -18.06 -13.26 50.31
CA ALA A 13 -18.03 -12.23 49.29
C ALA A 13 -16.97 -12.62 48.26
N CYS A 14 -17.38 -13.24 47.16
CA CYS A 14 -16.55 -13.38 45.97
C CYS A 14 -16.27 -11.97 45.45
N VAL A 15 -15.13 -11.42 45.84
CA VAL A 15 -14.62 -10.19 45.25
C VAL A 15 -14.27 -10.48 43.81
N VAL A 16 -15.10 -9.97 42.87
CA VAL A 16 -14.87 -9.98 41.44
C VAL A 16 -13.74 -8.99 41.11
N PHE A 17 -12.53 -9.25 41.54
CA PHE A 17 -11.33 -8.47 41.21
C PHE A 17 -10.52 -9.09 40.05
N GLY A 18 -11.12 -9.98 39.25
CA GLY A 18 -10.40 -10.72 38.22
C GLY A 18 -10.64 -10.28 36.76
N SER A 19 -11.66 -9.46 36.43
CA SER A 19 -12.11 -9.36 35.04
C SER A 19 -11.46 -8.23 34.21
N THR A 20 -11.08 -7.12 34.79
CA THR A 20 -10.51 -5.96 34.06
C THR A 20 -9.07 -6.18 33.57
N LYS A 21 -8.23 -6.88 34.36
CA LYS A 21 -6.84 -7.20 33.93
C LYS A 21 -6.75 -8.13 32.73
N ALA A 22 -7.75 -9.00 32.52
CA ALA A 22 -7.73 -10.00 31.48
C ALA A 22 -7.76 -9.41 30.05
N LEU A 23 -8.33 -8.22 29.87
CA LEU A 23 -8.45 -7.51 28.58
C LEU A 23 -7.41 -6.41 28.38
N LYS A 24 -6.56 -6.13 29.37
CA LYS A 24 -5.49 -5.14 29.24
C LYS A 24 -4.30 -5.70 28.47
N THR A 25 -3.68 -4.82 27.69
CA THR A 25 -2.41 -5.12 27.01
C THR A 25 -1.24 -5.06 27.99
N THR A 26 -0.11 -5.64 27.61
CA THR A 26 1.15 -5.49 28.33
C THR A 26 1.55 -4.02 28.44
N ALA A 27 1.31 -3.23 27.39
CA ALA A 27 1.57 -1.80 27.41
C ALA A 27 0.81 -1.07 28.52
N GLU A 28 -0.49 -1.33 28.67
CA GLU A 28 -1.29 -0.76 29.75
C GLU A 28 -0.81 -1.23 31.15
N LEU A 29 -0.44 -2.50 31.28
CA LEU A 29 0.00 -3.08 32.56
C LEU A 29 1.40 -2.62 32.98
N THR A 30 2.24 -2.22 32.03
CA THR A 30 3.61 -1.74 32.26
C THR A 30 3.74 -0.22 32.16
N HIS A 31 2.61 0.50 32.20
CA HIS A 31 2.59 1.96 32.02
C HIS A 31 3.33 2.41 30.77
N TRP A 32 3.03 1.77 29.64
CA TRP A 32 3.53 2.06 28.29
C TRP A 32 5.05 1.89 28.12
N LYS A 33 5.71 1.07 28.94
CA LYS A 33 7.14 0.77 28.79
C LYS A 33 7.40 -0.37 27.82
N GLN A 34 6.52 -1.36 27.83
CA GLN A 34 6.65 -2.59 27.06
C GLN A 34 5.43 -2.81 26.17
N THR A 35 5.60 -3.59 25.12
CA THR A 35 4.51 -4.16 24.32
C THR A 35 4.54 -5.67 24.42
N GLY A 36 3.38 -6.33 24.26
CA GLY A 36 3.30 -7.79 24.36
C GLY A 36 3.69 -8.47 23.05
N ARG A 37 4.21 -9.70 23.16
CA ARG A 37 4.47 -10.58 22.03
C ARG A 37 3.17 -11.13 21.43
N TYR A 38 3.24 -11.85 20.31
CA TYR A 38 2.04 -12.29 19.58
C TYR A 38 1.12 -13.22 20.40
N VAL A 39 1.67 -13.95 21.37
CA VAL A 39 0.85 -14.72 22.34
C VAL A 39 -0.17 -13.85 23.09
N GLU A 40 0.11 -12.57 23.28
CA GLU A 40 -0.84 -11.60 23.83
C GLU A 40 -2.04 -11.41 22.89
N VAL A 41 -1.82 -11.29 21.58
CA VAL A 41 -2.89 -11.19 20.57
C VAL A 41 -3.82 -12.41 20.67
N GLU A 42 -3.24 -13.62 20.73
CA GLU A 42 -4.01 -14.86 20.90
C GLU A 42 -4.81 -14.89 22.22
N ARG A 43 -4.20 -14.43 23.31
CA ARG A 43 -4.85 -14.32 24.62
C ARG A 43 -6.02 -13.33 24.60
N LEU A 44 -5.78 -12.14 24.06
CA LEU A 44 -6.80 -11.08 23.97
C LEU A 44 -7.94 -11.48 23.05
N CYS A 45 -7.66 -12.08 21.90
CA CYS A 45 -8.67 -12.67 21.01
C CYS A 45 -9.63 -13.59 21.77
N LYS A 46 -9.08 -14.57 22.49
CA LYS A 46 -9.87 -15.51 23.30
C LYS A 46 -10.65 -14.81 24.43
N ALA A 47 -10.04 -13.84 25.09
CA ALA A 47 -10.65 -13.13 26.20
C ALA A 47 -11.82 -12.23 25.74
N PHE A 48 -11.64 -11.47 24.66
CA PHE A 48 -12.70 -10.62 24.09
C PHE A 48 -13.87 -11.46 23.57
N THR A 49 -13.61 -12.51 22.78
CA THR A 49 -14.67 -13.40 22.26
C THR A 49 -15.44 -14.10 23.38
N LYS A 50 -14.75 -14.51 24.46
CA LYS A 50 -15.40 -15.14 25.61
C LYS A 50 -16.28 -14.15 26.38
N LYS A 51 -15.80 -12.92 26.62
CA LYS A 51 -16.52 -11.91 27.43
C LYS A 51 -17.65 -11.24 26.62
N PHE A 52 -17.47 -11.03 25.33
CA PHE A 52 -18.40 -10.30 24.47
C PHE A 52 -18.80 -11.11 23.21
N PRO A 53 -19.39 -12.33 23.38
CA PRO A 53 -19.63 -13.25 22.24
C PRO A 53 -20.66 -12.75 21.23
N GLN A 54 -21.42 -11.71 21.56
CA GLN A 54 -22.40 -11.08 20.66
C GLN A 54 -21.78 -9.91 19.87
N ASN A 55 -20.63 -9.38 20.32
CA ASN A 55 -20.05 -8.14 19.83
C ASN A 55 -18.67 -8.33 19.20
N VAL A 56 -17.99 -9.44 19.48
CA VAL A 56 -16.64 -9.72 18.99
C VAL A 56 -16.57 -11.12 18.40
N ASP A 57 -15.92 -11.20 17.23
CA ASP A 57 -15.38 -12.43 16.69
C ASP A 57 -13.88 -12.27 16.42
N CYS A 58 -13.11 -13.33 16.67
CA CYS A 58 -11.68 -13.36 16.37
C CYS A 58 -11.41 -14.40 15.29
N ILE A 59 -11.24 -13.95 14.07
CA ILE A 59 -11.04 -14.80 12.90
C ILE A 59 -9.56 -15.01 12.61
N SER A 60 -9.23 -16.18 12.04
CA SER A 60 -7.95 -16.40 11.38
C SER A 60 -8.14 -16.15 9.89
N PHE A 61 -7.37 -15.23 9.32
CA PHE A 61 -7.47 -14.89 7.90
C PHE A 61 -6.32 -15.40 7.06
N GLY A 62 -5.27 -15.95 7.69
CA GLY A 62 -4.11 -16.51 7.01
C GLY A 62 -3.17 -17.22 7.97
N LYS A 63 -2.09 -17.73 7.40
CA LYS A 63 -0.99 -18.38 8.11
C LYS A 63 0.33 -17.89 7.53
N THR A 64 1.26 -17.51 8.40
CA THR A 64 2.59 -17.05 8.00
C THR A 64 3.50 -18.21 7.55
N PRO A 65 4.62 -17.93 6.87
CA PRO A 65 5.63 -18.94 6.53
C PRO A 65 6.15 -19.73 7.72
N GLU A 66 6.28 -19.12 8.91
CA GLU A 66 6.68 -19.82 10.14
C GLU A 66 5.51 -20.54 10.85
N GLY A 67 4.33 -20.56 10.23
CA GLY A 67 3.19 -21.36 10.69
C GLY A 67 2.30 -20.68 11.73
N ARG A 68 2.47 -19.38 12.01
CA ARG A 68 1.61 -18.62 12.94
C ARG A 68 0.31 -18.22 12.29
N GLN A 69 -0.78 -18.27 13.08
CA GLN A 69 -2.09 -17.80 12.62
C GLN A 69 -2.14 -16.27 12.59
N MET A 70 -2.59 -15.70 11.50
CA MET A 70 -2.83 -14.26 11.37
C MET A 70 -4.25 -13.93 11.86
N ARG A 71 -4.39 -13.08 12.87
CA ARG A 71 -5.65 -12.80 13.56
C ARG A 71 -6.22 -11.44 13.19
N ALA A 72 -7.56 -11.41 13.05
CA ALA A 72 -8.32 -10.18 13.00
C ALA A 72 -9.51 -10.24 13.99
N LEU A 73 -9.73 -9.15 14.72
CA LEU A 73 -10.94 -8.97 15.51
C LEU A 73 -11.98 -8.26 14.67
N VAL A 74 -13.19 -8.82 14.64
CA VAL A 74 -14.37 -8.16 14.09
C VAL A 74 -15.21 -7.70 15.25
N VAL A 75 -15.56 -6.41 15.27
CA VAL A 75 -16.30 -5.78 16.37
C VAL A 75 -17.52 -5.06 15.84
N ALA A 76 -18.68 -5.35 16.40
CA ALA A 76 -19.96 -4.73 16.02
C ALA A 76 -20.94 -4.74 17.22
N ASP A 77 -22.07 -4.07 17.06
CA ASP A 77 -23.12 -4.03 18.09
C ASP A 77 -23.88 -5.34 18.27
N SER A 78 -23.79 -6.26 17.31
CA SER A 78 -24.59 -7.48 17.28
C SER A 78 -23.92 -8.60 16.50
N LYS A 79 -24.30 -9.84 16.77
CA LYS A 79 -23.82 -11.05 16.08
C LYS A 79 -23.94 -10.96 14.55
N LYS A 80 -24.98 -10.32 14.03
CA LYS A 80 -25.16 -10.12 12.60
C LYS A 80 -24.11 -9.16 12.02
N GLY A 81 -23.74 -8.12 12.75
CA GLY A 81 -22.70 -7.16 12.34
C GLY A 81 -21.30 -7.78 12.23
N LEU A 82 -21.07 -8.95 12.84
CA LEU A 82 -19.83 -9.71 12.74
C LEU A 82 -19.67 -10.51 11.45
N LEU A 83 -20.65 -10.45 10.53
CA LEU A 83 -20.67 -11.25 9.31
C LEU A 83 -20.46 -10.36 8.09
N SER A 84 -19.41 -10.62 7.33
CA SER A 84 -19.04 -9.81 6.15
C SER A 84 -20.17 -9.78 5.09
N PHE A 85 -20.85 -10.90 4.84
CA PHE A 85 -21.97 -10.94 3.90
C PHE A 85 -23.15 -10.06 4.36
N TYR A 86 -23.38 -9.96 5.67
CA TYR A 86 -24.42 -9.09 6.23
C TYR A 86 -24.05 -7.61 6.04
N ALA A 87 -22.79 -7.25 6.33
CA ALA A 87 -22.31 -5.90 6.10
C ALA A 87 -22.50 -5.48 4.65
N LYS A 88 -22.10 -6.32 3.68
CA LYS A 88 -22.32 -6.08 2.24
C LYS A 88 -23.79 -5.96 1.90
N LYS A 89 -24.62 -6.95 2.30
CA LYS A 89 -26.07 -6.97 1.99
C LYS A 89 -26.81 -5.75 2.55
N LYS A 90 -26.43 -5.28 3.73
CA LYS A 90 -27.06 -4.13 4.41
C LYS A 90 -26.37 -2.79 4.10
N LYS A 91 -25.33 -2.80 3.26
CA LYS A 91 -24.51 -1.62 2.96
C LYS A 91 -23.98 -0.95 4.25
N ARG A 92 -23.67 -1.80 5.23
CA ARG A 92 -23.12 -1.36 6.51
C ARG A 92 -21.67 -0.93 6.29
N PRO A 93 -21.29 0.28 6.69
CA PRO A 93 -19.92 0.73 6.57
C PRO A 93 -18.96 -0.16 7.37
N VAL A 94 -17.82 -0.48 6.78
CA VAL A 94 -16.73 -1.19 7.43
C VAL A 94 -15.55 -0.25 7.54
N VAL A 95 -15.05 -0.07 8.76
CA VAL A 95 -13.76 0.55 9.07
C VAL A 95 -12.76 -0.57 9.27
N PHE A 96 -11.72 -0.59 8.46
CA PHE A 96 -10.65 -1.56 8.57
C PHE A 96 -9.43 -0.88 9.19
N VAL A 97 -8.80 -1.52 10.17
CA VAL A 97 -7.62 -0.99 10.86
C VAL A 97 -6.56 -2.07 10.92
N GLN A 98 -5.37 -1.78 10.43
CA GLN A 98 -4.23 -2.67 10.56
C GLN A 98 -3.09 -1.98 11.32
N GLY A 99 -2.44 -2.74 12.20
CA GLY A 99 -1.20 -2.37 12.85
C GLY A 99 -0.06 -3.31 12.48
N GLY A 100 1.16 -2.88 12.69
CA GLY A 100 2.35 -3.72 12.61
C GLY A 100 2.62 -4.33 11.25
N ILE A 101 2.36 -3.62 10.15
CA ILE A 101 2.88 -4.00 8.82
C ILE A 101 4.41 -3.95 8.83
N HIS A 102 4.98 -2.91 9.46
CA HIS A 102 6.34 -2.91 9.97
C HIS A 102 6.26 -3.29 11.45
N ALA A 103 6.70 -4.48 11.80
CA ALA A 103 6.35 -5.08 13.08
C ALA A 103 6.96 -4.40 14.31
N GLY A 104 7.95 -3.53 14.15
CA GLY A 104 8.49 -2.67 15.22
C GLY A 104 7.70 -1.38 15.44
N GLU A 105 6.82 -1.00 14.51
CA GLU A 105 5.91 0.13 14.58
C GLU A 105 4.60 -0.35 15.21
N ILE A 106 4.62 -0.63 16.51
CA ILE A 106 3.59 -1.46 17.15
C ILE A 106 2.53 -0.68 17.92
N ASP A 107 2.55 0.64 17.85
CA ASP A 107 1.60 1.53 18.51
C ASP A 107 0.16 1.15 18.21
N GLY A 108 -0.13 0.82 16.94
CA GLY A 108 -1.45 0.45 16.46
C GLY A 108 -2.04 -0.80 17.10
N LYS A 109 -1.21 -1.79 17.47
CA LYS A 109 -1.67 -2.99 18.19
C LYS A 109 -2.26 -2.62 19.54
N ASP A 110 -1.49 -1.87 20.33
CA ASP A 110 -1.89 -1.53 21.68
C ASP A 110 -3.02 -0.49 21.71
N ALA A 111 -2.99 0.47 20.75
CA ALA A 111 -4.05 1.46 20.55
C ALA A 111 -5.41 0.81 20.22
N GLY A 112 -5.43 -0.13 19.28
CA GLY A 112 -6.66 -0.81 18.88
C GLY A 112 -7.26 -1.67 19.97
N PHE A 113 -6.46 -2.47 20.68
CA PHE A 113 -6.94 -3.25 21.82
C PHE A 113 -7.46 -2.36 22.95
N TRP A 114 -6.76 -1.28 23.26
CA TRP A 114 -7.20 -0.32 24.27
C TRP A 114 -8.57 0.27 23.92
N LEU A 115 -8.73 0.81 22.72
CA LEU A 115 -10.00 1.39 22.26
C LEU A 115 -11.15 0.36 22.25
N ILE A 116 -10.92 -0.84 21.72
CA ILE A 116 -11.93 -1.91 21.69
C ILE A 116 -12.39 -2.28 23.10
N ARG A 117 -11.45 -2.39 24.06
CA ARG A 117 -11.79 -2.65 25.47
C ARG A 117 -12.67 -1.55 26.03
N GLU A 118 -12.29 -0.28 25.89
CA GLU A 118 -13.07 0.85 26.41
C GLU A 118 -14.48 0.93 25.81
N ILE A 119 -14.62 0.66 24.49
CA ILE A 119 -15.92 0.62 23.83
C ILE A 119 -16.80 -0.48 24.42
N LEU A 120 -16.27 -1.70 24.55
CA LEU A 120 -17.03 -2.87 24.97
C LEU A 120 -17.33 -2.89 26.47
N GLU A 121 -16.50 -2.24 27.31
CA GLU A 121 -16.72 -2.06 28.74
C GLU A 121 -17.53 -0.78 29.06
N ASN A 122 -17.94 -0.02 28.02
CA ASN A 122 -18.64 1.27 28.11
C ASN A 122 -17.83 2.34 28.87
N GLU A 123 -16.51 2.27 28.79
CA GLU A 123 -15.56 3.25 29.33
C GLU A 123 -15.22 4.37 28.34
N ALA A 124 -15.40 4.14 27.01
CA ALA A 124 -15.21 5.13 25.98
C ALA A 124 -16.31 6.21 25.99
N ASN A 125 -16.09 7.27 25.20
CA ASN A 125 -17.13 8.28 24.97
C ASN A 125 -18.46 7.62 24.56
N PRO A 126 -19.61 7.99 25.11
CA PRO A 126 -20.91 7.40 24.77
C PRO A 126 -21.26 7.44 23.26
N LYS A 127 -20.74 8.42 22.50
CA LYS A 127 -20.90 8.46 21.04
C LYS A 127 -20.11 7.35 20.38
N THR A 128 -18.88 7.09 20.83
CA THR A 128 -18.01 6.02 20.34
C THR A 128 -18.60 4.63 20.59
N VAL A 129 -19.14 4.42 21.79
CA VAL A 129 -19.86 3.18 22.11
C VAL A 129 -21.06 2.98 21.17
N LYS A 130 -21.81 4.04 20.87
CA LYS A 130 -22.95 4.00 19.95
C LYS A 130 -22.53 3.83 18.47
N ALA A 131 -21.31 4.20 18.10
CA ALA A 131 -20.81 4.10 16.72
C ALA A 131 -20.89 2.66 16.19
N LEU A 132 -20.67 1.67 17.05
CA LEU A 132 -20.79 0.25 16.66
C LEU A 132 -22.20 -0.16 16.21
N LYS A 133 -23.24 0.63 16.42
CA LYS A 133 -24.58 0.39 15.88
C LYS A 133 -24.61 0.58 14.36
N GLU A 134 -23.82 1.50 13.85
CA GLU A 134 -23.79 1.90 12.44
C GLU A 134 -22.61 1.28 11.67
N VAL A 135 -21.51 0.94 12.34
CA VAL A 135 -20.23 0.53 11.75
C VAL A 135 -19.84 -0.87 12.21
N THR A 136 -19.17 -1.62 11.33
CA THR A 136 -18.37 -2.80 11.71
C THR A 136 -16.90 -2.41 11.68
N LEU A 137 -16.19 -2.65 12.80
CA LEU A 137 -14.73 -2.51 12.87
C LEU A 137 -14.07 -3.86 12.59
N VAL A 138 -13.13 -3.89 11.66
CA VAL A 138 -12.24 -5.04 11.41
C VAL A 138 -10.83 -4.61 11.78
N PHE A 139 -10.27 -5.20 12.83
CA PHE A 139 -8.98 -4.83 13.39
C PHE A 139 -7.98 -5.97 13.26
N VAL A 140 -6.89 -5.74 12.53
CA VAL A 140 -5.70 -6.61 12.44
C VAL A 140 -4.63 -6.03 13.39
N PRO A 141 -4.42 -6.61 14.58
CA PRO A 141 -3.48 -6.05 15.56
C PRO A 141 -2.04 -6.05 15.10
N VAL A 142 -1.62 -7.11 14.43
CA VAL A 142 -0.27 -7.31 13.90
C VAL A 142 -0.39 -7.99 12.55
N PHE A 143 -0.06 -7.26 11.49
CA PHE A 143 -0.08 -7.84 10.15
C PHE A 143 1.15 -8.70 9.89
N ASN A 144 2.35 -8.20 10.18
CA ASN A 144 3.62 -8.91 10.03
C ASN A 144 3.95 -9.71 11.31
N VAL A 145 3.29 -10.87 11.47
CA VAL A 145 3.39 -11.67 12.69
C VAL A 145 4.78 -12.26 12.91
N ASP A 146 5.42 -12.78 11.86
CA ASP A 146 6.77 -13.38 11.99
C ASP A 146 7.82 -12.29 12.28
N GLY A 147 7.73 -11.15 11.63
CA GLY A 147 8.57 -9.99 11.96
C GLY A 147 8.33 -9.50 13.39
N HIS A 148 7.09 -9.56 13.89
CA HIS A 148 6.78 -9.20 15.27
C HIS A 148 7.45 -10.14 16.28
N GLU A 149 7.47 -11.43 16.01
CA GLU A 149 8.11 -12.41 16.88
C GLU A 149 9.66 -12.40 16.84
N ARG A 150 10.23 -11.74 15.84
CA ARG A 150 11.66 -11.38 15.83
C ARG A 150 11.91 -10.16 16.72
N PHE A 151 11.65 -10.33 18.01
CA PHE A 151 11.59 -9.28 19.02
C PHE A 151 12.98 -8.90 19.53
N GLY A 152 13.23 -7.59 19.73
CA GLY A 152 14.51 -7.11 20.23
C GLY A 152 14.57 -5.61 20.52
N LYS A 153 15.56 -5.20 21.35
CA LYS A 153 15.72 -3.82 21.85
C LYS A 153 16.13 -2.82 20.77
N HIS A 154 16.86 -3.30 19.75
CA HIS A 154 17.52 -2.42 18.76
C HIS A 154 16.86 -2.49 17.37
N ASN A 155 15.67 -3.07 17.29
CA ASN A 155 14.99 -3.28 16.02
C ASN A 155 14.52 -1.98 15.35
N ARG A 156 14.38 -0.89 16.12
CA ARG A 156 13.98 0.45 15.63
C ARG A 156 14.91 1.52 16.19
N PRO A 157 16.11 1.75 15.59
CA PRO A 157 17.09 2.69 16.11
C PRO A 157 16.61 4.16 16.09
N ASN A 158 15.66 4.49 15.23
CA ASN A 158 15.09 5.84 15.07
C ASN A 158 13.76 6.02 15.84
N GLN A 159 13.49 5.20 16.88
CA GLN A 159 12.21 5.22 17.59
C GLN A 159 12.41 5.16 19.10
N VAL A 160 11.67 6.01 19.84
CA VAL A 160 11.68 6.01 21.30
C VAL A 160 10.68 4.98 21.84
N GLY A 161 11.18 3.83 22.31
CA GLY A 161 10.33 2.76 22.87
C GLY A 161 9.35 2.12 21.87
N PRO A 162 8.67 1.08 22.32
CA PRO A 162 8.79 0.40 23.63
C PRO A 162 10.19 -0.22 23.84
N GLU A 163 10.45 -0.81 25.03
CA GLU A 163 11.78 -1.39 25.38
C GLU A 163 12.26 -2.45 24.37
N GLU A 164 11.34 -3.25 23.87
CA GLU A 164 11.57 -4.24 22.81
C GLU A 164 10.41 -4.22 21.81
N MET A 165 10.68 -4.49 20.57
CA MET A 165 9.68 -4.50 19.50
C MET A 165 10.08 -5.49 18.39
N GLY A 166 9.17 -5.73 17.44
CA GLY A 166 9.40 -6.59 16.27
C GLY A 166 10.37 -6.01 15.26
N TRP A 167 10.73 -6.85 14.28
CA TRP A 167 11.58 -6.49 13.14
C TRP A 167 10.72 -6.00 11.95
N ARG A 168 11.27 -5.10 11.14
CA ARG A 168 10.54 -4.45 10.05
C ARG A 168 9.91 -5.40 9.03
N THR A 169 10.67 -6.39 8.58
CA THR A 169 10.31 -7.29 7.47
C THR A 169 9.80 -8.65 7.95
N THR A 170 9.18 -9.43 7.06
CA THR A 170 8.70 -10.79 7.31
C THR A 170 9.86 -11.77 7.55
N ALA A 171 9.55 -13.04 7.88
CA ALA A 171 10.55 -14.11 7.97
C ALA A 171 11.31 -14.31 6.65
N GLN A 172 10.66 -14.09 5.52
CA GLN A 172 11.27 -14.16 4.18
C GLN A 172 11.93 -12.84 3.73
N ASN A 173 12.04 -11.87 4.64
CA ASN A 173 12.62 -10.54 4.42
C ASN A 173 11.86 -9.65 3.43
N TYR A 174 10.56 -9.88 3.21
CA TYR A 174 9.71 -8.96 2.45
C TYR A 174 9.25 -7.78 3.31
N ASN A 175 9.23 -6.58 2.71
CA ASN A 175 8.52 -5.44 3.25
C ASN A 175 7.07 -5.47 2.74
N LEU A 176 6.14 -5.83 3.61
CA LEU A 176 4.72 -5.95 3.24
C LEU A 176 4.14 -4.63 2.72
N ASN A 177 4.66 -3.47 3.16
CA ASN A 177 4.23 -2.16 2.62
C ASN A 177 4.91 -1.81 1.28
N ARG A 178 5.34 -2.81 0.52
CA ARG A 178 5.77 -2.74 -0.89
C ARG A 178 5.10 -3.83 -1.71
N ASP A 179 4.22 -4.63 -1.11
CA ASP A 179 3.72 -5.88 -1.68
C ASP A 179 2.27 -5.82 -2.16
N TYR A 180 1.54 -4.72 -1.92
CA TYR A 180 0.11 -4.62 -2.25
C TYR A 180 -0.22 -4.85 -3.73
N MET A 181 0.66 -4.46 -4.67
CA MET A 181 0.43 -4.67 -6.10
C MET A 181 0.95 -6.03 -6.58
N LYS A 182 2.16 -6.42 -6.16
CA LYS A 182 2.80 -7.65 -6.67
C LYS A 182 2.32 -8.92 -5.97
N VAL A 183 1.86 -8.82 -4.70
CA VAL A 183 1.29 -9.93 -3.91
C VAL A 183 2.17 -11.18 -3.94
N ASP A 184 3.42 -11.05 -3.53
CA ASP A 184 4.39 -12.16 -3.52
C ASP A 184 4.31 -12.97 -2.23
N SER A 185 4.14 -12.27 -1.09
CA SER A 185 4.09 -12.92 0.21
C SER A 185 2.74 -13.58 0.48
N PRO A 186 2.73 -14.73 1.18
CA PRO A 186 1.49 -15.36 1.61
C PRO A 186 0.68 -14.48 2.57
N GLU A 187 1.34 -13.65 3.37
CA GLU A 187 0.71 -12.69 4.27
C GLU A 187 -0.08 -11.64 3.47
N MET A 188 0.52 -11.06 2.42
CA MET A 188 -0.17 -10.08 1.58
C MET A 188 -1.35 -10.72 0.83
N LYS A 189 -1.16 -11.93 0.31
CA LYS A 189 -2.26 -12.67 -0.33
C LYS A 189 -3.45 -12.82 0.62
N ALA A 190 -3.20 -13.19 1.87
CA ALA A 190 -4.23 -13.34 2.89
C ALA A 190 -4.89 -11.99 3.24
N MET A 191 -4.10 -10.90 3.34
CA MET A 191 -4.59 -9.55 3.60
C MET A 191 -5.50 -9.05 2.48
N ILE A 192 -5.11 -9.21 1.22
CA ILE A 192 -5.94 -8.79 0.08
C ILE A 192 -7.26 -9.59 0.04
N GLN A 193 -7.22 -10.89 0.38
CA GLN A 193 -8.43 -11.71 0.49
C GLN A 193 -9.34 -11.20 1.61
N LEU A 194 -8.79 -10.82 2.77
CA LEU A 194 -9.55 -10.22 3.87
C LEU A 194 -10.19 -8.89 3.46
N LEU A 195 -9.42 -8.02 2.78
CA LEU A 195 -9.93 -6.77 2.21
C LEU A 195 -11.04 -7.01 1.16
N ASN A 196 -10.92 -8.04 0.33
CA ASN A 196 -11.97 -8.43 -0.62
C ASN A 196 -13.21 -8.97 0.08
N GLN A 197 -13.03 -9.70 1.19
CA GLN A 197 -14.12 -10.27 1.97
C GLN A 197 -14.94 -9.19 2.67
N TRP A 198 -14.30 -8.18 3.25
CA TRP A 198 -14.97 -7.14 4.03
C TRP A 198 -15.33 -5.90 3.22
N ASP A 199 -14.62 -5.63 2.14
CA ASP A 199 -14.81 -4.48 1.25
C ASP A 199 -14.99 -3.15 2.02
N PRO A 200 -13.96 -2.73 2.81
CA PRO A 200 -14.07 -1.58 3.69
C PRO A 200 -14.32 -0.28 2.92
N LEU A 201 -15.10 0.61 3.52
CA LEU A 201 -15.25 2.00 3.05
C LEU A 201 -13.91 2.75 3.20
N ILE A 202 -13.26 2.55 4.34
CA ILE A 202 -11.97 3.13 4.68
C ILE A 202 -11.09 2.08 5.35
N ALA A 203 -9.80 2.08 5.00
CA ALA A 203 -8.79 1.30 5.72
C ALA A 203 -7.67 2.21 6.25
N LEU A 204 -7.34 2.03 7.53
CA LEU A 204 -6.27 2.71 8.24
C LEU A 204 -5.07 1.77 8.36
N ASP A 205 -3.89 2.27 8.01
CA ASP A 205 -2.61 1.61 8.22
C ASP A 205 -1.81 2.40 9.26
N LEU A 206 -1.61 1.77 10.43
CA LEU A 206 -1.02 2.43 11.60
C LEU A 206 0.49 2.21 11.65
N HIS A 207 1.24 3.29 11.47
CA HIS A 207 2.69 3.35 11.37
C HIS A 207 3.32 4.26 12.42
N VAL A 208 4.66 4.25 12.42
CA VAL A 208 5.51 5.19 13.15
C VAL A 208 6.53 5.76 12.16
N THR A 209 6.50 7.07 11.93
CA THR A 209 7.46 7.74 11.05
C THR A 209 8.86 7.75 11.67
N ASP A 210 9.85 7.98 10.85
CA ASP A 210 11.22 8.32 11.25
C ASP A 210 11.57 9.75 10.81
N GLY A 211 12.85 10.12 10.75
CA GLY A 211 13.33 11.40 10.26
C GLY A 211 13.58 12.44 11.35
N ALA A 212 13.36 13.71 11.02
CA ALA A 212 13.68 14.86 11.86
C ALA A 212 12.92 14.88 13.19
N LYS A 213 13.46 15.61 14.17
CA LYS A 213 12.74 15.88 15.43
C LYS A 213 11.89 17.13 15.29
N PHE A 214 10.59 17.01 15.57
CA PHE A 214 9.64 18.11 15.55
C PHE A 214 8.54 17.92 16.61
N GLN A 215 7.68 18.95 16.79
CA GLN A 215 6.68 18.95 17.84
C GLN A 215 5.40 18.18 17.47
N HIS A 216 5.05 18.07 16.19
CA HIS A 216 3.89 17.32 15.75
C HIS A 216 3.97 15.86 16.23
N ASP A 217 2.84 15.28 16.56
CA ASP A 217 2.76 13.93 17.15
C ASP A 217 2.16 12.87 16.22
N VAL A 218 1.44 13.28 15.18
CA VAL A 218 0.83 12.39 14.19
C VAL A 218 0.66 13.07 12.84
N SER A 219 0.86 12.29 11.77
CA SER A 219 0.58 12.71 10.39
C SER A 219 -0.52 11.83 9.79
N ILE A 220 -1.44 12.45 9.06
CA ILE A 220 -2.56 11.80 8.38
C ILE A 220 -2.43 12.00 6.87
N ILE A 221 -2.14 10.93 6.16
CA ILE A 221 -2.01 10.92 4.71
C ILE A 221 -3.17 10.11 4.13
N MET A 222 -3.88 10.67 3.17
CA MET A 222 -5.07 10.05 2.57
C MET A 222 -4.88 9.82 1.08
N GLU A 223 -5.48 8.74 0.59
CA GLU A 223 -5.68 8.48 -0.83
C GLU A 223 -7.12 7.98 -1.09
N PRO A 224 -7.72 8.24 -2.26
CA PRO A 224 -7.17 9.04 -3.36
C PRO A 224 -7.39 10.55 -3.13
N LEU A 225 -6.39 11.38 -3.43
CA LEU A 225 -6.53 12.84 -3.45
C LEU A 225 -6.29 13.44 -4.84
N PHE A 226 -5.50 12.79 -5.68
CA PHE A 226 -5.08 13.32 -6.98
C PHE A 226 -5.48 12.44 -8.16
N TYR A 227 -5.87 11.20 -7.95
CA TYR A 227 -6.32 10.25 -8.99
C TYR A 227 -7.69 9.65 -8.64
N GLY A 228 -8.24 8.84 -9.54
CA GLY A 228 -9.57 8.25 -9.34
C GLY A 228 -10.72 9.23 -9.59
N LEU A 229 -11.92 8.85 -9.18
CA LEU A 229 -13.12 9.67 -9.37
C LEU A 229 -13.13 10.88 -8.44
N LYS A 230 -13.65 12.00 -8.94
CA LYS A 230 -13.73 13.26 -8.19
C LYS A 230 -14.43 13.08 -6.84
N GLU A 231 -15.56 12.40 -6.84
CA GLU A 231 -16.39 12.19 -5.65
C GLU A 231 -15.70 11.35 -4.58
N THR A 232 -14.87 10.37 -4.99
CA THR A 232 -14.06 9.60 -4.03
C THR A 232 -12.95 10.46 -3.43
N ARG A 233 -12.35 11.35 -4.22
CA ARG A 233 -11.34 12.33 -3.76
C ARG A 233 -11.93 13.33 -2.75
N GLU A 234 -13.11 13.87 -3.05
CA GLU A 234 -13.83 14.80 -2.16
C GLU A 234 -14.19 14.12 -0.83
N MET A 235 -14.65 12.86 -0.88
CA MET A 235 -14.91 12.06 0.32
C MET A 235 -13.63 11.87 1.15
N ALA A 236 -12.52 11.50 0.54
CA ALA A 236 -11.25 11.32 1.22
C ALA A 236 -10.77 12.63 1.88
N LEU A 237 -10.87 13.75 1.16
CA LEU A 237 -10.52 15.07 1.70
C LEU A 237 -11.41 15.47 2.89
N GLU A 238 -12.72 15.25 2.79
CA GLU A 238 -13.66 15.55 3.87
C GLU A 238 -13.33 14.72 5.13
N ILE A 239 -13.08 13.43 4.98
CA ILE A 239 -12.68 12.56 6.11
C ILE A 239 -11.36 13.05 6.73
N LYS A 240 -10.37 13.37 5.90
CA LYS A 240 -9.07 13.90 6.36
C LYS A 240 -9.24 15.14 7.23
N GLU A 241 -9.98 16.13 6.75
CA GLU A 241 -10.20 17.37 7.49
C GLU A 241 -10.94 17.14 8.81
N MET A 242 -11.96 16.28 8.81
CA MET A 242 -12.69 15.94 10.02
C MET A 242 -11.79 15.25 11.07
N VAL A 243 -10.93 14.30 10.64
CA VAL A 243 -9.98 13.61 11.53
C VAL A 243 -8.96 14.59 12.09
N LEU A 244 -8.35 15.44 11.24
CA LEU A 244 -7.38 16.44 11.69
C LEU A 244 -7.99 17.42 12.71
N ASN A 245 -9.23 17.87 12.48
CA ASN A 245 -9.94 18.75 13.41
C ASN A 245 -10.28 18.04 14.73
N GLY A 246 -10.73 16.79 14.69
CA GLY A 246 -10.97 15.99 15.90
C GLY A 246 -9.70 15.87 16.75
N LEU A 247 -8.59 15.50 16.15
CA LEU A 247 -7.29 15.38 16.81
C LEU A 247 -6.83 16.69 17.46
N LYS A 248 -6.99 17.84 16.77
CA LYS A 248 -6.67 19.16 17.33
C LYS A 248 -7.50 19.45 18.58
N THR A 249 -8.80 19.13 18.57
CA THR A 249 -9.67 19.35 19.77
C THR A 249 -9.29 18.47 20.95
N GLU A 250 -8.62 17.34 20.72
CA GLU A 250 -8.11 16.42 21.73
C GLU A 250 -6.69 16.77 22.20
N GLY A 251 -6.13 17.89 21.71
CA GLY A 251 -4.82 18.42 22.11
C GLY A 251 -3.65 17.82 21.36
N HIS A 252 -3.87 17.09 20.26
CA HIS A 252 -2.82 16.63 19.34
C HIS A 252 -2.33 17.75 18.42
N LEU A 253 -1.15 17.55 17.86
CA LEU A 253 -0.53 18.44 16.86
C LEU A 253 -0.44 17.73 15.49
N PRO A 254 -1.59 17.47 14.83
CA PRO A 254 -1.58 16.66 13.63
C PRO A 254 -1.06 17.40 12.40
N LEU A 255 -0.42 16.65 11.48
CA LEU A 255 -0.08 17.09 10.13
C LEU A 255 -1.00 16.44 9.10
N GLY A 256 -1.28 17.15 8.01
CA GLY A 256 -2.06 16.64 6.88
C GLY A 256 -1.21 16.12 5.72
N PHE A 257 0.08 15.89 5.90
CA PHE A 257 1.02 15.40 4.89
C PHE A 257 2.15 14.60 5.55
N TYR A 258 2.91 13.85 4.75
CA TYR A 258 4.10 13.11 5.22
C TYR A 258 5.28 14.08 5.37
N PRO A 259 5.87 14.23 6.55
CA PRO A 259 6.89 15.26 6.82
C PRO A 259 8.31 14.83 6.40
N SER A 260 8.51 14.56 5.10
CA SER A 260 9.82 14.32 4.52
C SER A 260 10.37 15.59 3.88
N PHE A 261 11.55 16.02 4.28
CA PHE A 261 12.20 17.18 3.66
C PHE A 261 12.52 16.92 2.19
N LEU A 262 12.46 17.96 1.37
CA LEU A 262 12.86 17.88 -0.04
C LEU A 262 14.35 17.61 -0.22
N LYS A 263 15.17 18.11 0.72
CA LYS A 263 16.58 17.79 0.82
C LYS A 263 16.86 17.22 2.20
N GLU A 264 17.49 16.06 2.24
CA GLU A 264 17.86 15.38 3.48
C GLU A 264 18.64 16.32 4.41
N ASP A 265 18.32 16.31 5.70
CA ASP A 265 18.93 17.14 6.74
C ASP A 265 18.90 18.67 6.52
N GLU A 266 18.00 19.16 5.63
CA GLU A 266 17.81 20.60 5.38
C GLU A 266 16.35 21.02 5.64
N PRO A 267 15.95 21.34 6.90
CA PRO A 267 14.58 21.73 7.23
C PRO A 267 14.05 22.91 6.42
N SER A 268 14.92 23.87 6.04
CA SER A 268 14.55 25.02 5.21
C SER A 268 14.10 24.66 3.79
N SER A 269 14.44 23.45 3.30
CA SER A 269 14.01 22.98 1.99
C SER A 269 12.50 22.75 1.93
N GLY A 270 11.83 22.56 3.08
CA GLY A 270 10.38 22.38 3.17
C GLY A 270 9.90 21.00 2.74
N PHE A 271 8.63 20.94 2.33
CA PHE A 271 7.90 19.70 2.11
C PHE A 271 7.11 19.74 0.81
N ASP A 272 6.64 18.57 0.39
CA ASP A 272 5.67 18.40 -0.68
C ASP A 272 4.52 17.46 -0.30
N LEU A 273 3.46 17.49 -1.09
CA LEU A 273 2.27 16.67 -0.85
C LEU A 273 2.37 15.28 -1.49
N GLY A 274 3.35 14.83 -2.09
CA GLY A 274 3.52 13.49 -2.68
C GLY A 274 2.24 12.66 -2.93
N VAL A 275 2.26 11.77 -3.88
CA VAL A 275 1.19 10.79 -4.11
C VAL A 275 1.72 9.39 -3.85
N ALA A 276 1.04 8.65 -3.00
CA ALA A 276 1.45 7.29 -2.70
C ALA A 276 1.17 6.36 -3.89
N PRO A 277 2.19 5.74 -4.50
CA PRO A 277 1.96 4.74 -5.53
C PRO A 277 1.25 3.50 -4.95
N PRO A 278 0.56 2.71 -5.82
CA PRO A 278 -0.28 1.59 -5.37
C PRO A 278 0.43 0.44 -4.65
N ARG A 279 1.76 0.40 -4.67
CA ARG A 279 2.55 -0.57 -3.87
C ARG A 279 2.36 -0.40 -2.36
N TYR A 280 1.93 0.80 -1.91
CA TYR A 280 1.62 1.11 -0.52
C TYR A 280 0.14 0.91 -0.19
N SER A 281 -0.17 0.70 1.08
CA SER A 281 -1.53 0.42 1.56
C SER A 281 -2.57 1.45 1.12
N GLN A 282 -2.32 2.74 1.36
CA GLN A 282 -3.26 3.81 1.02
C GLN A 282 -3.41 4.00 -0.50
N GLY A 283 -2.31 3.92 -1.27
CA GLY A 283 -2.36 3.99 -2.72
C GLY A 283 -3.13 2.81 -3.34
N TYR A 284 -2.96 1.60 -2.80
CA TYR A 284 -3.71 0.43 -3.21
C TYR A 284 -5.22 0.57 -2.99
N LEU A 285 -5.62 1.10 -1.84
CA LEU A 285 -7.04 1.37 -1.56
C LEU A 285 -7.61 2.40 -2.54
N GLY A 286 -6.83 3.44 -2.87
CA GLY A 286 -7.23 4.47 -3.83
C GLY A 286 -7.51 3.91 -5.21
N VAL A 287 -6.64 3.05 -5.76
CA VAL A 287 -6.90 2.39 -7.08
C VAL A 287 -7.99 1.33 -7.02
N ARG A 288 -8.45 0.95 -5.83
CA ARG A 288 -9.65 0.14 -5.62
C ARG A 288 -10.93 0.96 -5.46
N ASN A 289 -10.87 2.28 -5.67
CA ASN A 289 -11.98 3.20 -5.43
C ASN A 289 -12.48 3.15 -3.97
N ARG A 290 -11.54 3.03 -3.01
CA ARG A 290 -11.77 3.05 -1.55
C ARG A 290 -10.86 4.07 -0.91
N VAL A 291 -11.21 4.50 0.29
CA VAL A 291 -10.38 5.46 1.04
C VAL A 291 -9.29 4.72 1.81
N GLY A 292 -8.05 5.09 1.57
CA GLY A 292 -6.89 4.62 2.32
C GLY A 292 -6.33 5.74 3.20
N MET A 293 -6.10 5.46 4.48
CA MET A 293 -5.49 6.39 5.43
C MET A 293 -4.20 5.79 5.97
N LEU A 294 -3.08 6.44 5.70
CA LEU A 294 -1.82 6.19 6.39
C LEU A 294 -1.75 7.08 7.63
N VAL A 295 -1.52 6.48 8.77
CA VAL A 295 -1.36 7.15 10.07
C VAL A 295 0.08 6.97 10.53
N GLU A 296 0.81 8.07 10.66
CA GLU A 296 2.21 8.08 11.06
C GLU A 296 2.36 8.80 12.40
N THR A 297 2.48 8.06 13.50
CA THR A 297 2.85 8.67 14.78
C THR A 297 4.33 9.02 14.79
N HIS A 298 4.72 10.07 15.50
CA HIS A 298 6.09 10.56 15.41
C HIS A 298 7.04 9.79 16.33
N SER A 299 8.04 9.14 15.74
CA SER A 299 8.96 8.19 16.39
C SER A 299 9.72 8.75 17.61
N TRP A 300 9.98 10.06 17.64
CA TRP A 300 10.69 10.72 18.75
C TRP A 300 9.80 11.10 19.93
N LYS A 301 8.47 10.89 19.83
CA LYS A 301 7.56 10.94 20.99
C LYS A 301 7.66 9.66 21.78
N ASP A 302 7.35 9.75 23.10
CA ASP A 302 7.27 8.56 23.94
C ASP A 302 6.14 7.61 23.49
N TYR A 303 6.25 6.34 23.86
CA TYR A 303 5.33 5.30 23.43
C TYR A 303 3.88 5.55 23.85
N ALA A 304 3.64 6.10 25.05
CA ALA A 304 2.30 6.42 25.54
C ALA A 304 1.62 7.48 24.65
N THR A 305 2.35 8.54 24.31
CA THR A 305 1.88 9.62 23.43
C THR A 305 1.51 9.07 22.04
N ARG A 306 2.34 8.22 21.46
CA ARG A 306 2.09 7.64 20.14
C ARG A 306 0.89 6.70 20.13
N VAL A 307 0.79 5.80 21.12
CA VAL A 307 -0.36 4.89 21.26
C VAL A 307 -1.66 5.68 21.45
N LYS A 308 -1.64 6.76 22.28
CA LYS A 308 -2.80 7.63 22.45
C LYS A 308 -3.19 8.31 21.15
N ALA A 309 -2.24 8.83 20.38
CA ALA A 309 -2.51 9.47 19.09
C ALA A 309 -3.15 8.46 18.11
N ALA A 310 -2.57 7.28 17.96
CA ALA A 310 -3.11 6.21 17.11
C ALA A 310 -4.54 5.79 17.54
N ARG A 311 -4.78 5.64 18.86
CA ARG A 311 -6.11 5.35 19.42
C ARG A 311 -7.12 6.42 19.05
N ASN A 312 -6.76 7.68 19.19
CA ASN A 312 -7.65 8.81 18.94
C ASN A 312 -7.95 8.97 17.42
N VAL A 313 -6.98 8.67 16.54
CA VAL A 313 -7.24 8.61 15.09
C VAL A 313 -8.31 7.56 14.77
N VAL A 314 -8.21 6.35 15.34
CA VAL A 314 -9.19 5.29 15.12
C VAL A 314 -10.56 5.68 15.68
N GLU A 315 -10.61 6.26 16.89
CA GLU A 315 -11.86 6.72 17.51
C GLU A 315 -12.55 7.81 16.67
N ASN A 316 -11.82 8.86 16.25
CA ASN A 316 -12.36 9.92 15.38
C ASN A 316 -12.88 9.34 14.07
N THR A 317 -12.15 8.41 13.46
CA THR A 317 -12.59 7.75 12.21
C THR A 317 -13.89 6.96 12.44
N LEU A 318 -14.00 6.20 13.53
CA LEU A 318 -15.23 5.47 13.87
C LEU A 318 -16.43 6.41 14.04
N LEU A 319 -16.25 7.54 14.71
CA LEU A 319 -17.30 8.55 14.90
C LEU A 319 -17.76 9.16 13.57
N ILE A 320 -16.83 9.55 12.72
CA ILE A 320 -17.10 10.14 11.39
C ILE A 320 -17.85 9.12 10.52
N ILE A 321 -17.37 7.88 10.47
CA ILE A 321 -18.00 6.83 9.66
C ILE A 321 -19.35 6.40 10.23
N ALA A 322 -19.55 6.46 11.54
CA ALA A 322 -20.87 6.21 12.14
C ALA A 322 -21.90 7.27 11.72
N GLU A 323 -21.48 8.52 11.58
CA GLU A 323 -22.34 9.64 11.17
C GLU A 323 -22.64 9.61 9.66
N LYS A 324 -21.61 9.53 8.81
CA LYS A 324 -21.72 9.74 7.36
C LYS A 324 -21.55 8.46 6.52
N GLY A 325 -21.00 7.41 7.09
CA GLY A 325 -20.54 6.24 6.36
C GLY A 325 -21.63 5.50 5.59
N LYS A 326 -22.89 5.50 6.06
CA LYS A 326 -24.01 4.87 5.35
C LYS A 326 -24.33 5.59 4.03
N GLN A 327 -24.23 6.91 4.01
CA GLN A 327 -24.37 7.72 2.79
C GLN A 327 -23.20 7.45 1.84
N TRP A 328 -21.97 7.52 2.33
CA TRP A 328 -20.77 7.26 1.55
C TRP A 328 -20.70 5.84 1.00
N ARG A 329 -21.14 4.85 1.77
CA ARG A 329 -21.20 3.46 1.27
C ARG A 329 -22.14 3.30 0.08
N LYS A 330 -23.30 3.98 0.10
CA LYS A 330 -24.21 4.00 -1.05
C LYS A 330 -23.58 4.71 -2.26
N GLN A 331 -22.87 5.82 -2.00
CA GLN A 331 -22.18 6.57 -3.04
C GLN A 331 -21.08 5.73 -3.70
N ILE A 332 -20.26 5.02 -2.92
CA ILE A 332 -19.21 4.12 -3.44
C ILE A 332 -19.77 3.05 -4.38
N GLU A 333 -20.96 2.48 -4.10
CA GLU A 333 -21.57 1.51 -5.01
C GLU A 333 -21.93 2.11 -6.37
N ILE A 334 -22.39 3.36 -6.39
CA ILE A 334 -22.64 4.09 -7.64
C ILE A 334 -21.32 4.36 -8.37
N LEU A 335 -20.31 4.80 -7.63
CA LEU A 335 -18.99 5.09 -8.16
C LEU A 335 -18.27 3.85 -8.70
N ASP A 336 -18.46 2.68 -8.08
CA ASP A 336 -17.95 1.40 -8.62
C ASP A 336 -18.54 1.08 -10.01
N GLY A 337 -19.82 1.42 -10.22
CA GLY A 337 -20.44 1.38 -11.55
C GLY A 337 -19.81 2.38 -12.53
N GLN A 338 -19.49 3.59 -12.07
CA GLN A 338 -18.85 4.62 -12.90
C GLN A 338 -17.39 4.27 -13.22
N VAL A 339 -16.64 3.67 -12.30
CA VAL A 339 -15.28 3.16 -12.57
C VAL A 339 -15.31 2.18 -13.73
N SER A 340 -16.28 1.27 -13.79
CA SER A 340 -16.40 0.31 -14.87
C SER A 340 -16.75 0.91 -16.24
N SER A 341 -17.10 2.20 -16.30
CA SER A 341 -17.39 2.94 -17.53
C SER A 341 -16.33 3.95 -17.95
N GLN A 342 -15.15 3.96 -17.27
CA GLN A 342 -14.06 4.91 -17.56
C GLN A 342 -13.20 4.55 -18.79
N VAL A 343 -13.62 3.58 -19.58
CA VAL A 343 -12.93 3.21 -20.84
C VAL A 343 -12.79 4.43 -21.75
N GLY A 344 -11.59 4.66 -22.27
CA GLY A 344 -11.25 5.79 -23.12
C GLY A 344 -10.88 7.08 -22.37
N GLN A 345 -11.09 7.13 -21.04
CA GLN A 345 -10.67 8.26 -20.24
C GLN A 345 -9.18 8.20 -19.92
N GLU A 346 -8.54 9.36 -19.84
CA GLU A 346 -7.14 9.48 -19.42
C GLU A 346 -7.02 9.36 -17.90
N MET A 347 -6.03 8.60 -17.45
CA MET A 347 -5.73 8.42 -16.02
C MET A 347 -4.23 8.47 -15.76
N GLY A 348 -3.85 9.14 -14.67
CA GLY A 348 -2.46 9.19 -14.19
C GLY A 348 -2.00 7.85 -13.60
N LEU A 349 -0.81 7.43 -13.99
CA LEU A 349 -0.10 6.25 -13.47
C LEU A 349 1.01 6.63 -12.49
N ALA A 350 1.65 7.77 -12.72
CA ALA A 350 2.66 8.36 -11.84
C ALA A 350 2.41 9.87 -11.74
N PHE A 351 2.83 10.43 -10.60
CA PHE A 351 2.63 11.83 -10.27
C PHE A 351 3.92 12.44 -9.77
N LYS A 352 4.04 13.75 -9.94
CA LYS A 352 5.14 14.53 -9.39
C LYS A 352 4.63 15.87 -8.86
N ASN A 353 5.39 16.45 -7.96
CA ASN A 353 5.12 17.79 -7.48
C ASN A 353 5.56 18.83 -8.51
N SER A 354 4.75 19.88 -8.64
CA SER A 354 5.07 21.05 -9.45
C SER A 354 5.61 22.15 -8.54
N GLU A 355 6.68 22.81 -8.96
CA GLU A 355 7.25 23.94 -8.22
C GLU A 355 6.43 25.24 -8.38
N LYS A 356 5.38 25.22 -9.22
CA LYS A 356 4.61 26.42 -9.57
C LYS A 356 3.73 26.92 -8.42
N LYS A 357 3.25 26.02 -7.57
CA LYS A 357 2.37 26.38 -6.45
C LYS A 357 2.99 25.93 -5.13
N LYS A 358 3.41 26.90 -4.34
CA LYS A 358 3.92 26.69 -2.99
C LYS A 358 3.25 27.66 -2.01
N GLU A 359 3.09 27.22 -0.81
CA GLU A 359 2.58 27.98 0.33
C GLU A 359 3.64 28.04 1.41
N GLU A 360 3.83 29.17 2.08
CA GLU A 360 4.64 29.23 3.27
C GLU A 360 3.83 28.72 4.46
N ILE A 361 4.30 27.68 5.12
CA ILE A 361 3.66 27.12 6.30
C ILE A 361 4.45 27.41 7.56
N SER A 362 3.73 27.43 8.69
CA SER A 362 4.31 27.45 10.03
C SER A 362 4.42 26.02 10.55
N PHE A 363 5.60 25.42 10.45
CA PHE A 363 5.86 24.08 10.91
C PHE A 363 6.43 24.09 12.33
N LEU A 364 5.86 23.29 13.22
CA LEU A 364 6.26 23.23 14.63
C LEU A 364 7.50 22.33 14.80
N GLY A 365 8.67 22.91 14.63
CA GLY A 365 9.96 22.26 14.76
C GLY A 365 10.63 22.51 16.12
N TYR A 366 11.94 22.29 16.17
CA TYR A 366 12.83 22.66 17.26
C TYR A 366 14.00 23.45 16.71
N HIS A 367 14.67 24.22 17.54
CA HIS A 367 15.96 24.82 17.19
C HIS A 367 16.92 23.74 16.73
N TYR A 368 17.70 24.00 15.69
CA TYR A 368 18.68 23.07 15.14
C TYR A 368 19.98 23.77 14.74
N GLN A 369 21.05 23.02 14.71
CA GLN A 369 22.36 23.45 14.22
C GLN A 369 22.86 22.46 13.17
N ILE A 370 23.47 22.98 12.12
CA ILE A 370 24.14 22.20 11.09
C ILE A 370 25.64 22.50 11.22
N GLU A 371 26.44 21.46 11.35
CA GLU A 371 27.89 21.57 11.52
C GLU A 371 28.61 20.45 10.76
N ASP A 372 29.88 20.67 10.44
CA ASP A 372 30.69 19.67 9.77
C ASP A 372 30.88 18.43 10.66
N SER A 373 30.81 17.26 10.05
CA SER A 373 30.98 15.98 10.73
C SER A 373 32.27 15.30 10.32
N ALA A 374 33.16 15.10 11.27
CA ALA A 374 34.37 14.30 11.07
C ALA A 374 34.04 12.80 10.83
N VAL A 375 32.85 12.34 11.17
CA VAL A 375 32.44 10.95 11.01
C VAL A 375 31.97 10.67 9.59
N SER A 376 31.06 11.49 9.06
CA SER A 376 30.50 11.31 7.70
C SER A 376 31.35 11.98 6.61
N GLY A 377 32.17 12.95 6.96
CA GLY A 377 32.87 13.82 6.01
C GLY A 377 31.96 14.86 5.32
N THR A 378 30.71 14.95 5.78
CA THR A 378 29.72 15.93 5.33
C THR A 378 29.15 16.69 6.52
N THR A 379 27.99 17.32 6.39
CA THR A 379 27.31 17.97 7.51
C THR A 379 26.48 16.98 8.33
N LYS A 380 26.25 17.31 9.59
CA LYS A 380 25.27 16.68 10.47
C LYS A 380 24.32 17.73 11.04
N ILE A 381 23.08 17.35 11.30
CA ILE A 381 22.09 18.18 11.96
C ILE A 381 21.89 17.73 13.41
N THR A 382 21.81 18.68 14.34
CA THR A 382 21.52 18.45 15.75
C THR A 382 20.25 19.23 16.14
N TYR A 383 19.23 18.53 16.68
CA TYR A 383 17.98 19.14 17.13
C TYR A 383 17.97 19.30 18.64
N PHE A 384 17.55 20.47 19.13
CA PHE A 384 17.45 20.81 20.56
C PHE A 384 15.97 20.71 21.00
N SER A 385 15.54 19.52 21.43
CA SER A 385 14.12 19.23 21.76
C SER A 385 13.56 20.05 22.93
N ASN A 386 14.41 20.70 23.72
CA ASN A 386 14.03 21.65 24.79
C ASN A 386 13.87 23.09 24.30
N GLN A 387 14.06 23.37 23.01
CA GLN A 387 13.93 24.68 22.39
C GLN A 387 12.93 24.62 21.22
N PRO A 388 11.60 24.68 21.52
CA PRO A 388 10.56 24.72 20.49
C PRO A 388 10.75 25.94 19.57
N GLU A 389 10.64 25.72 18.26
CA GLU A 389 10.78 26.77 17.26
C GLU A 389 9.73 26.56 16.15
N VAL A 390 9.27 27.65 15.57
CA VAL A 390 8.37 27.59 14.39
C VAL A 390 9.19 27.84 13.14
N TRP A 391 9.27 26.84 12.29
CA TRP A 391 9.93 26.97 10.99
C TRP A 391 8.98 27.58 9.96
N LYS A 392 9.42 28.62 9.27
CA LYS A 392 8.74 29.17 8.10
C LYS A 392 9.34 28.51 6.87
N VAL A 393 8.61 27.53 6.32
CA VAL A 393 9.11 26.67 5.24
C VAL A 393 8.11 26.51 4.12
N PRO A 394 8.55 26.26 2.87
CA PRO A 394 7.64 26.05 1.77
C PRO A 394 6.98 24.67 1.86
N LEU A 395 5.69 24.62 1.53
CA LEU A 395 4.95 23.40 1.21
C LEU A 395 4.53 23.47 -0.26
N TYR A 396 4.99 22.53 -1.09
CA TYR A 396 4.59 22.44 -2.48
C TYR A 396 3.29 21.64 -2.58
N THR A 397 2.23 22.31 -3.04
CA THR A 397 0.84 21.80 -2.96
C THR A 397 0.26 21.37 -4.31
N GLU A 398 0.92 21.69 -5.42
CA GLU A 398 0.48 21.27 -6.75
C GLU A 398 1.09 19.91 -7.12
N VAL A 399 0.21 18.96 -7.38
CA VAL A 399 0.57 17.63 -7.87
C VAL A 399 0.02 17.47 -9.28
N ILE A 400 0.87 17.07 -10.21
CA ILE A 400 0.52 16.86 -11.61
C ILE A 400 0.85 15.43 -12.05
N PRO A 401 0.09 14.85 -13.00
CA PRO A 401 0.48 13.59 -13.62
C PRO A 401 1.85 13.72 -14.31
N GLU A 402 2.72 12.77 -14.07
CA GLU A 402 4.00 12.60 -14.79
C GLU A 402 3.84 11.62 -15.95
N ILE A 403 3.07 10.56 -15.71
CA ILE A 403 2.72 9.54 -16.70
C ILE A 403 1.21 9.38 -16.68
N SER A 404 0.59 9.52 -17.85
CA SER A 404 -0.84 9.27 -18.06
C SER A 404 -1.03 8.38 -19.27
N GLU A 405 -2.08 7.58 -19.25
CA GLU A 405 -2.50 6.73 -20.36
C GLU A 405 -4.04 6.62 -20.40
N ARG A 406 -4.58 6.21 -21.52
CA ARG A 406 -6.02 5.96 -21.67
C ARG A 406 -6.39 4.56 -21.23
N ILE A 407 -7.45 4.44 -20.44
CA ILE A 407 -7.98 3.16 -19.97
C ILE A 407 -8.55 2.39 -21.17
N PRO A 408 -8.02 1.20 -21.54
CA PRO A 408 -8.53 0.42 -22.65
C PRO A 408 -9.83 -0.33 -22.27
N GLU A 409 -10.49 -0.96 -23.23
CA GLU A 409 -11.63 -1.88 -23.00
C GLU A 409 -11.22 -3.12 -22.18
N GLY A 410 -9.96 -3.52 -22.32
CA GLY A 410 -9.38 -4.63 -21.58
C GLY A 410 -8.01 -5.02 -22.10
N TYR A 411 -7.50 -6.09 -21.53
CA TYR A 411 -6.19 -6.65 -21.84
C TYR A 411 -6.32 -8.12 -22.24
N ILE A 412 -5.50 -8.53 -23.22
CA ILE A 412 -5.30 -9.94 -23.59
C ILE A 412 -3.95 -10.38 -23.06
N VAL A 413 -3.93 -11.48 -22.33
CA VAL A 413 -2.72 -12.14 -21.85
C VAL A 413 -2.58 -13.47 -22.57
N PRO A 414 -1.56 -13.66 -23.42
CA PRO A 414 -1.31 -14.93 -24.08
C PRO A 414 -1.15 -16.08 -23.09
N LYS A 415 -1.61 -17.27 -23.49
CA LYS A 415 -1.59 -18.47 -22.68
C LYS A 415 -0.24 -18.77 -22.02
N SER A 416 0.87 -18.49 -22.71
CA SER A 416 2.24 -18.70 -22.22
C SER A 416 2.61 -17.87 -20.98
N PHE A 417 1.86 -16.79 -20.66
CA PHE A 417 2.11 -15.91 -19.52
C PHE A 417 1.07 -16.03 -18.39
N GLN A 418 0.10 -16.92 -18.54
CA GLN A 418 -0.98 -17.09 -17.57
C GLN A 418 -0.51 -17.49 -16.18
N SER A 419 0.50 -18.35 -16.09
CA SER A 419 1.07 -18.79 -14.81
C SER A 419 1.62 -17.65 -13.96
N ILE A 420 2.04 -16.55 -14.60
CA ILE A 420 2.49 -15.33 -13.94
C ILE A 420 1.29 -14.48 -13.49
N VAL A 421 0.28 -14.34 -14.37
CA VAL A 421 -0.78 -13.34 -14.22
C VAL A 421 -1.96 -13.86 -13.41
N ILE A 422 -2.42 -15.08 -13.63
CA ILE A 422 -3.62 -15.64 -12.96
C ILE A 422 -3.54 -15.57 -11.43
N PRO A 423 -2.43 -15.97 -10.77
CA PRO A 423 -2.35 -15.89 -9.31
C PRO A 423 -2.54 -14.47 -8.77
N LYS A 424 -2.07 -13.45 -9.52
CA LYS A 424 -2.21 -12.04 -9.15
C LYS A 424 -3.66 -11.57 -9.32
N LEU A 425 -4.30 -11.88 -10.45
CA LEU A 425 -5.71 -11.56 -10.70
C LEU A 425 -6.63 -12.19 -9.64
N GLN A 426 -6.41 -13.46 -9.33
CA GLN A 426 -7.17 -14.18 -8.30
C GLN A 426 -6.99 -13.56 -6.91
N ALA A 427 -5.75 -13.26 -6.51
CA ALA A 427 -5.47 -12.63 -5.24
C ALA A 427 -6.19 -11.27 -5.11
N HIS A 428 -6.13 -10.45 -6.15
CA HIS A 428 -6.82 -9.17 -6.19
C HIS A 428 -8.36 -9.30 -6.34
N GLY A 429 -8.88 -10.48 -6.66
CA GLY A 429 -10.30 -10.71 -6.95
C GLY A 429 -10.76 -9.98 -8.21
N ILE A 430 -9.90 -9.90 -9.21
CA ILE A 430 -10.16 -9.36 -10.54
C ILE A 430 -10.84 -10.47 -11.36
N GLN A 431 -11.91 -10.12 -12.07
CA GLN A 431 -12.60 -11.05 -12.98
C GLN A 431 -11.86 -11.11 -14.31
N PHE A 432 -11.72 -12.31 -14.83
CA PHE A 432 -11.15 -12.59 -16.15
C PHE A 432 -11.85 -13.82 -16.75
N ARG A 433 -11.71 -14.00 -18.05
CA ARG A 433 -12.19 -15.21 -18.74
C ARG A 433 -11.12 -15.74 -19.68
N GLU A 434 -11.11 -17.02 -19.89
CA GLU A 434 -10.39 -17.63 -21.00
C GLU A 434 -11.17 -17.42 -22.30
N ILE A 435 -10.46 -17.26 -23.38
CA ILE A 435 -11.01 -17.17 -24.72
C ILE A 435 -11.15 -18.61 -25.21
N GLU A 436 -12.38 -19.10 -25.37
CA GLU A 436 -12.67 -20.51 -25.70
C GLU A 436 -12.51 -20.77 -27.19
N ASP A 437 -13.01 -19.88 -28.03
CA ASP A 437 -13.00 -20.03 -29.48
C ASP A 437 -11.85 -19.28 -30.12
N GLN A 438 -11.40 -19.75 -31.30
CA GLN A 438 -10.42 -19.03 -32.08
C GLN A 438 -11.03 -17.71 -32.60
N VAL A 439 -10.61 -16.61 -32.01
CA VAL A 439 -11.04 -15.26 -32.41
C VAL A 439 -10.40 -14.86 -33.74
N GLY A 440 -9.31 -15.56 -34.16
CA GLY A 440 -8.56 -15.29 -35.37
C GLY A 440 -7.67 -14.05 -35.27
N ILE A 441 -7.35 -13.47 -36.41
CA ILE A 441 -6.50 -12.27 -36.48
C ILE A 441 -7.35 -11.04 -36.10
N LYS A 442 -6.91 -10.32 -35.08
CA LYS A 442 -7.52 -9.07 -34.61
C LYS A 442 -6.50 -7.95 -34.57
N GLU A 443 -6.96 -6.73 -34.83
CA GLU A 443 -6.20 -5.53 -34.55
C GLU A 443 -6.28 -5.23 -33.05
N VAL A 444 -5.12 -5.19 -32.42
CA VAL A 444 -4.94 -4.86 -31.02
C VAL A 444 -3.81 -3.84 -30.89
N GLU A 445 -3.67 -3.21 -29.74
CA GLU A 445 -2.49 -2.42 -29.44
C GLU A 445 -1.45 -3.29 -28.74
N ILE A 446 -0.22 -3.26 -29.25
CA ILE A 446 0.94 -3.90 -28.66
C ILE A 446 1.95 -2.84 -28.25
N PHE A 447 2.67 -3.09 -27.16
CA PHE A 447 3.71 -2.19 -26.68
C PHE A 447 5.08 -2.78 -27.01
N ARG A 448 5.82 -2.04 -27.87
CA ARG A 448 7.23 -2.32 -28.15
C ARG A 448 8.08 -1.27 -27.46
N ALA A 449 9.03 -1.72 -26.66
CA ALA A 449 9.96 -0.81 -26.03
C ALA A 449 10.94 -0.24 -27.09
N ASP A 450 11.01 1.08 -27.16
CA ASP A 450 12.05 1.78 -27.93
C ASP A 450 13.39 1.70 -27.18
N SER A 451 13.34 1.75 -25.85
CA SER A 451 14.46 1.46 -24.97
C SER A 451 13.99 0.84 -23.65
N PHE A 452 14.87 0.10 -23.01
CA PHE A 452 14.62 -0.48 -21.70
C PHE A 452 15.90 -0.54 -20.88
N LYS A 453 15.74 -0.47 -19.54
CA LYS A 453 16.85 -0.54 -18.60
C LYS A 453 16.46 -1.34 -17.37
N PHE A 454 17.20 -2.41 -17.11
CA PHE A 454 17.10 -3.15 -15.85
C PHE A 454 17.69 -2.35 -14.70
N ALA A 455 17.10 -2.46 -13.53
CA ALA A 455 17.67 -1.89 -12.31
C ALA A 455 19.02 -2.59 -12.00
N GLU A 456 20.00 -1.82 -11.56
CA GLU A 456 21.33 -2.36 -11.20
C GLU A 456 21.30 -3.24 -9.94
N LYS A 457 20.36 -2.93 -9.03
CA LYS A 457 20.16 -3.67 -7.78
C LYS A 457 18.76 -4.22 -7.70
N SER A 458 18.60 -5.39 -7.11
CA SER A 458 17.27 -5.92 -6.81
C SER A 458 16.60 -5.08 -5.71
N PHE A 459 15.27 -5.01 -5.78
CA PHE A 459 14.44 -4.35 -4.80
C PHE A 459 13.23 -5.25 -4.48
N GLU A 460 13.02 -5.54 -3.21
CA GLU A 460 11.93 -6.43 -2.75
C GLU A 460 11.85 -7.77 -3.51
N GLY A 461 13.02 -8.38 -3.76
CA GLY A 461 13.16 -9.66 -4.45
C GLY A 461 13.06 -9.62 -5.97
N HIS A 462 12.92 -8.45 -6.58
CA HIS A 462 12.77 -8.26 -8.01
C HIS A 462 13.88 -7.40 -8.61
N GLN A 463 14.23 -7.66 -9.86
CA GLN A 463 14.99 -6.74 -10.68
C GLN A 463 14.00 -5.89 -11.49
N GLY A 464 13.84 -4.64 -11.09
CA GLY A 464 12.92 -3.72 -11.75
C GLY A 464 13.31 -3.42 -13.20
N LEU A 465 12.33 -3.10 -14.02
CA LEU A 465 12.49 -2.76 -15.43
C LEU A 465 11.83 -1.42 -15.72
N LYS A 466 12.60 -0.50 -16.31
CA LYS A 466 12.07 0.75 -16.89
C LYS A 466 12.05 0.63 -18.39
N VAL A 467 10.95 1.08 -19.00
CA VAL A 467 10.77 1.05 -20.46
C VAL A 467 10.35 2.42 -20.97
N THR A 468 10.76 2.73 -22.20
CA THR A 468 10.16 3.80 -23.01
C THR A 468 9.57 3.17 -24.27
N GLY A 469 8.55 3.76 -24.85
CA GLY A 469 7.87 3.24 -26.03
C GLY A 469 6.42 3.66 -26.08
N GLU A 470 5.74 3.26 -27.13
CA GLU A 470 4.35 3.59 -27.37
C GLU A 470 3.53 2.36 -27.78
N TRP A 471 2.25 2.40 -27.49
CA TRP A 471 1.30 1.43 -27.98
C TRP A 471 1.06 1.64 -29.47
N LYS A 472 1.17 0.56 -30.26
CA LYS A 472 0.97 0.59 -31.71
C LYS A 472 -0.06 -0.47 -32.11
N LYS A 473 -0.92 -0.14 -33.07
CA LYS A 473 -1.89 -1.08 -33.62
C LYS A 473 -1.18 -2.11 -34.49
N GLU A 474 -1.36 -3.37 -34.15
CA GLU A 474 -0.85 -4.50 -34.93
C GLU A 474 -1.91 -5.60 -35.01
N LYS A 475 -1.82 -6.42 -36.05
CA LYS A 475 -2.66 -7.60 -36.23
C LYS A 475 -1.99 -8.79 -35.56
N VAL A 476 -2.66 -9.38 -34.58
CA VAL A 476 -2.19 -10.58 -33.88
C VAL A 476 -3.23 -11.70 -33.96
N THR A 477 -2.78 -12.93 -33.90
CA THR A 477 -3.67 -14.08 -33.74
C THR A 477 -4.00 -14.25 -32.27
N ILE A 478 -5.29 -14.25 -31.95
CA ILE A 478 -5.79 -14.54 -30.61
C ILE A 478 -6.21 -16.01 -30.59
N ASN A 479 -5.66 -16.77 -29.68
CA ASN A 479 -5.80 -18.21 -29.63
C ASN A 479 -6.75 -18.65 -28.49
N PRO A 480 -7.38 -19.82 -28.62
CA PRO A 480 -8.06 -20.47 -27.51
C PRO A 480 -7.13 -20.66 -26.32
N GLY A 481 -7.63 -20.31 -25.14
CA GLY A 481 -6.84 -20.32 -23.92
C GLY A 481 -6.09 -19.03 -23.60
N ASP A 482 -6.07 -18.01 -24.48
CA ASP A 482 -5.63 -16.68 -24.08
C ASP A 482 -6.61 -16.08 -23.06
N LEU A 483 -6.14 -15.23 -22.13
CA LEU A 483 -7.01 -14.57 -21.15
C LEU A 483 -7.51 -13.23 -21.67
N PHE A 484 -8.75 -12.92 -21.40
CA PHE A 484 -9.30 -11.58 -21.50
C PHE A 484 -9.63 -11.01 -20.12
N VAL A 485 -9.05 -9.86 -19.79
CA VAL A 485 -9.27 -9.11 -18.55
C VAL A 485 -9.93 -7.79 -18.90
N SER A 486 -11.26 -7.72 -18.74
CA SER A 486 -12.02 -6.50 -19.02
C SER A 486 -11.80 -5.44 -17.96
N THR A 487 -11.66 -4.18 -18.35
CA THR A 487 -11.69 -3.03 -17.45
C THR A 487 -13.11 -2.59 -17.09
N ARG A 488 -14.14 -3.19 -17.70
CA ARG A 488 -15.54 -2.93 -17.35
C ARG A 488 -15.97 -3.65 -16.07
N GLN A 489 -15.21 -3.42 -15.01
CA GLN A 489 -15.49 -3.93 -13.67
C GLN A 489 -15.04 -2.93 -12.61
N PRO A 490 -15.54 -3.02 -11.36
CA PRO A 490 -15.25 -2.04 -10.29
C PRO A 490 -13.75 -1.88 -9.98
N LYS A 491 -12.91 -2.80 -10.41
CA LYS A 491 -11.44 -2.76 -10.23
C LYS A 491 -10.67 -2.28 -11.47
N ALA A 492 -11.34 -1.54 -12.38
CA ALA A 492 -10.70 -1.06 -13.60
C ALA A 492 -9.39 -0.30 -13.36
N PHE A 493 -9.34 0.57 -12.36
CA PHE A 493 -8.13 1.33 -12.05
C PHE A 493 -6.99 0.45 -11.55
N LEU A 494 -7.29 -0.56 -10.73
CA LEU A 494 -6.31 -1.55 -10.29
C LEU A 494 -5.77 -2.37 -11.48
N ILE A 495 -6.65 -2.85 -12.37
CA ILE A 495 -6.27 -3.57 -13.60
C ILE A 495 -5.36 -2.71 -14.45
N PHE A 496 -5.71 -1.45 -14.62
CA PHE A 496 -4.94 -0.48 -15.38
C PHE A 496 -3.52 -0.31 -14.82
N HIS A 497 -3.38 -0.10 -13.51
CA HIS A 497 -2.07 0.00 -12.86
C HIS A 497 -1.26 -1.31 -12.91
N LEU A 498 -1.90 -2.48 -12.93
CA LEU A 498 -1.21 -3.76 -13.05
C LEU A 498 -0.61 -4.00 -14.43
N PHE A 499 -1.30 -3.54 -15.50
CA PHE A 499 -0.92 -3.91 -16.86
C PHE A 499 -0.27 -2.79 -17.68
N GLU A 500 -0.34 -1.53 -17.23
CA GLU A 500 0.28 -0.45 -18.01
C GLU A 500 1.80 -0.46 -17.87
N PRO A 501 2.54 -0.69 -18.97
CA PRO A 501 3.98 -0.95 -18.91
C PRO A 501 4.79 0.23 -18.37
N LYS A 502 4.33 1.47 -18.57
CA LYS A 502 4.98 2.68 -18.04
C LYS A 502 4.61 2.96 -16.57
N GLY A 503 3.64 2.25 -16.01
CA GLY A 503 3.23 2.40 -14.61
C GLY A 503 4.31 1.89 -13.65
N PRO A 504 4.71 2.67 -12.61
CA PRO A 504 5.83 2.31 -11.73
C PRO A 504 5.58 1.07 -10.87
N ASP A 505 4.33 0.64 -10.76
CA ASP A 505 3.90 -0.54 -10.00
C ASP A 505 3.28 -1.63 -10.86
N SER A 506 3.44 -1.54 -12.18
CA SER A 506 2.97 -2.56 -13.10
C SER A 506 3.75 -3.88 -12.96
N LEU A 507 3.14 -4.98 -13.38
CA LEU A 507 3.83 -6.27 -13.43
C LEU A 507 5.10 -6.21 -14.28
N LEU A 508 5.12 -5.37 -15.33
CA LEU A 508 6.33 -5.14 -16.12
C LEU A 508 7.41 -4.43 -15.30
N ALA A 509 7.06 -3.32 -14.66
CA ALA A 509 8.00 -2.53 -13.86
C ALA A 509 8.60 -3.34 -12.69
N TRP A 510 7.83 -4.26 -12.12
CA TRP A 510 8.31 -5.22 -11.12
C TRP A 510 9.15 -6.36 -11.70
N GLY A 511 9.32 -6.44 -13.03
CA GLY A 511 10.20 -7.43 -13.65
C GLY A 511 9.59 -8.82 -13.87
N PHE A 512 8.27 -8.99 -13.77
CA PHE A 512 7.63 -10.29 -14.03
C PHE A 512 7.77 -10.78 -15.48
N PHE A 513 8.14 -9.87 -16.39
CA PHE A 513 8.32 -10.17 -17.83
C PHE A 513 9.76 -9.92 -18.31
N ASN A 514 10.75 -9.86 -17.42
CA ASN A 514 12.14 -9.55 -17.75
C ASN A 514 12.70 -10.43 -18.87
N SER A 515 12.34 -11.71 -18.90
CA SER A 515 12.78 -12.65 -19.93
C SER A 515 12.46 -12.22 -21.37
N ARG A 516 11.45 -11.35 -21.57
CA ARG A 516 11.09 -10.77 -22.88
C ARG A 516 11.98 -9.60 -23.29
N PHE A 517 12.82 -9.14 -22.38
CA PHE A 517 13.74 -8.02 -22.56
C PHE A 517 15.20 -8.46 -22.50
N GLU A 518 15.44 -9.77 -22.48
CA GLU A 518 16.75 -10.38 -22.51
C GLU A 518 17.00 -11.02 -23.87
N GLN A 519 18.07 -10.61 -24.55
CA GLN A 519 18.49 -11.26 -25.80
C GLN A 519 18.94 -12.69 -25.50
N LYS A 520 18.39 -13.67 -26.20
CA LYS A 520 18.70 -15.08 -25.99
C LYS A 520 19.51 -15.69 -27.15
N GLU A 521 19.24 -15.26 -28.37
CA GLU A 521 20.01 -15.69 -29.57
C GLU A 521 20.96 -14.57 -29.95
N TYR A 522 22.08 -14.92 -30.54
CA TYR A 522 23.12 -13.99 -30.94
C TYR A 522 23.76 -14.42 -32.28
N MET A 523 24.42 -13.51 -32.94
CA MET A 523 25.22 -13.73 -34.11
C MET A 523 26.68 -13.43 -33.78
N GLU A 524 27.58 -14.37 -34.05
CA GLU A 524 29.01 -14.17 -33.81
C GLU A 524 29.53 -12.95 -34.60
N ASN A 525 30.43 -12.19 -34.04
CA ASN A 525 30.92 -10.95 -34.64
C ASN A 525 31.46 -11.17 -36.06
N TYR A 526 32.21 -12.24 -36.31
CA TYR A 526 32.77 -12.54 -37.62
C TYR A 526 31.69 -12.91 -38.65
N VAL A 527 30.57 -13.51 -38.20
CA VAL A 527 29.41 -13.80 -39.06
C VAL A 527 28.70 -12.50 -39.39
N THR A 528 28.47 -11.65 -38.37
CA THR A 528 27.84 -10.34 -38.55
C THR A 528 28.64 -9.44 -39.51
N GLU A 529 29.96 -9.45 -39.39
CA GLU A 529 30.85 -8.73 -40.33
C GLU A 529 30.67 -9.20 -41.80
N SER A 530 30.51 -10.51 -42.01
CA SER A 530 30.28 -11.07 -43.33
C SER A 530 28.92 -10.66 -43.89
N VAL A 531 27.88 -10.78 -43.07
CA VAL A 531 26.50 -10.37 -43.41
C VAL A 531 26.43 -8.85 -43.66
N ALA A 532 27.10 -8.05 -42.83
CA ALA A 532 27.14 -6.60 -42.97
C ALA A 532 27.74 -6.17 -44.32
N LYS A 533 28.82 -6.82 -44.76
CA LYS A 533 29.43 -6.55 -46.07
C LYS A 533 28.45 -6.80 -47.24
N GLU A 534 27.68 -7.88 -47.16
CA GLU A 534 26.64 -8.18 -48.13
C GLU A 534 25.51 -7.14 -48.06
N MET A 535 25.01 -6.81 -46.87
CA MET A 535 23.95 -5.82 -46.67
C MET A 535 24.35 -4.41 -47.15
N LEU A 536 25.60 -4.02 -47.00
CA LEU A 536 26.11 -2.74 -47.46
C LEU A 536 26.16 -2.61 -49.02
N THR A 537 25.93 -3.68 -49.74
CA THR A 537 25.72 -3.61 -51.21
C THR A 537 24.35 -2.99 -51.54
N ASN A 538 23.41 -3.00 -50.59
CA ASN A 538 22.13 -2.32 -50.73
C ASN A 538 22.31 -0.81 -50.43
N PRO A 539 22.02 0.09 -51.42
CA PRO A 539 22.24 1.53 -51.27
C PRO A 539 21.43 2.15 -50.12
N GLU A 540 20.24 1.64 -49.84
CA GLU A 540 19.38 2.17 -48.75
C GLU A 540 19.96 1.84 -47.36
N ILE A 541 20.38 0.60 -47.16
CA ILE A 541 21.03 0.18 -45.90
C ILE A 541 22.33 0.95 -45.71
N LYS A 542 23.14 1.06 -46.78
CA LYS A 542 24.39 1.81 -46.73
C LYS A 542 24.17 3.27 -46.33
N LYS A 543 23.19 3.94 -46.92
CA LYS A 543 22.85 5.33 -46.59
C LYS A 543 22.45 5.49 -45.12
N VAL A 544 21.58 4.61 -44.59
CA VAL A 544 21.16 4.65 -43.18
C VAL A 544 22.34 4.41 -42.22
N PHE A 545 23.22 3.46 -42.59
CA PHE A 545 24.41 3.18 -41.80
C PHE A 545 25.39 4.37 -41.79
N GLU A 546 25.65 4.99 -42.93
CA GLU A 546 26.51 6.18 -43.06
C GLU A 546 25.93 7.39 -42.29
N GLU A 547 24.62 7.53 -42.25
CA GLU A 547 23.97 8.56 -41.42
C GLU A 547 24.14 8.28 -39.90
N LYS A 548 24.02 7.03 -39.48
CA LYS A 548 24.27 6.64 -38.09
C LYS A 548 25.72 6.83 -37.66
N LEU A 549 26.68 6.62 -38.54
CA LEU A 549 28.11 6.87 -38.29
C LEU A 549 28.42 8.34 -37.97
N LYS A 550 27.55 9.29 -38.30
CA LYS A 550 27.72 10.71 -37.89
C LYS A 550 27.44 10.94 -36.39
N GLN A 551 26.92 9.96 -35.70
CA GLN A 551 26.67 9.99 -34.27
C GLN A 551 27.88 9.36 -33.56
N SER A 552 28.62 10.14 -32.72
CA SER A 552 29.84 9.67 -32.07
C SER A 552 29.63 8.39 -31.25
N GLU A 553 28.52 8.29 -30.55
CA GLU A 553 28.13 7.10 -29.76
C GLU A 553 28.01 5.82 -30.58
N PHE A 554 27.60 5.94 -31.83
CA PHE A 554 27.49 4.81 -32.78
C PHE A 554 28.83 4.56 -33.47
N GLU A 555 29.53 5.62 -33.87
CA GLU A 555 30.82 5.55 -34.55
C GLU A 555 31.88 4.87 -33.69
N GLU A 556 31.93 5.20 -32.41
CA GLU A 556 32.92 4.69 -31.47
C GLU A 556 32.58 3.31 -30.87
N SER A 557 31.35 2.78 -31.09
CA SER A 557 30.92 1.49 -30.57
C SER A 557 30.85 0.39 -31.65
N PRO A 558 31.86 -0.52 -31.71
CA PRO A 558 31.80 -1.68 -32.56
C PRO A 558 30.56 -2.53 -32.36
N GLU A 559 30.12 -2.69 -31.10
CA GLU A 559 28.94 -3.47 -30.72
C GLU A 559 27.65 -2.88 -31.32
N LYS A 560 27.42 -1.56 -31.18
CA LYS A 560 26.24 -0.88 -31.74
C LYS A 560 26.24 -0.97 -33.29
N ARG A 561 27.42 -0.94 -33.92
CA ARG A 561 27.57 -1.07 -35.38
C ARG A 561 27.22 -2.47 -35.85
N LEU A 562 27.70 -3.51 -35.18
CA LEU A 562 27.35 -4.89 -35.48
C LEU A 562 25.89 -5.20 -35.18
N GLU A 563 25.37 -4.72 -34.05
CA GLU A 563 23.97 -4.86 -33.68
C GLU A 563 23.04 -4.27 -34.74
N PHE A 564 23.41 -3.14 -35.37
CA PHE A 564 22.64 -2.54 -36.46
C PHE A 564 22.37 -3.53 -37.60
N PHE A 565 23.37 -4.28 -38.04
CA PHE A 565 23.20 -5.28 -39.10
C PHE A 565 22.48 -6.52 -38.61
N TYR A 566 22.74 -6.98 -37.38
CA TYR A 566 22.05 -8.13 -36.83
C TYR A 566 20.55 -7.86 -36.67
N ARG A 567 20.15 -6.64 -36.30
CA ARG A 567 18.73 -6.23 -36.22
C ARG A 567 18.03 -6.25 -37.59
N LEU A 568 18.75 -6.13 -38.68
CA LEU A 568 18.22 -6.23 -40.04
C LEU A 568 18.17 -7.67 -40.57
N HIS A 569 18.85 -8.61 -39.91
CA HIS A 569 18.91 -9.99 -40.30
C HIS A 569 17.64 -10.76 -39.96
N PRO A 570 17.13 -11.69 -40.80
CA PRO A 570 15.93 -12.48 -40.51
C PRO A 570 15.98 -13.32 -39.22
N SER A 571 17.17 -13.62 -38.69
CA SER A 571 17.34 -14.35 -37.42
C SER A 571 17.19 -13.46 -36.18
N TRP A 572 17.02 -12.15 -36.34
CA TRP A 572 16.78 -11.27 -35.22
C TRP A 572 15.46 -11.63 -34.54
N ASP A 573 15.49 -11.74 -33.19
CA ASP A 573 14.27 -11.98 -32.42
C ASP A 573 13.35 -10.75 -32.42
N GLN A 574 12.33 -10.79 -33.29
CA GLN A 574 11.32 -9.73 -33.42
C GLN A 574 10.47 -9.56 -32.16
N THR A 575 10.59 -10.48 -31.20
CA THR A 575 9.84 -10.44 -29.93
C THR A 575 10.64 -9.85 -28.77
N LEU A 576 11.93 -9.54 -28.97
CA LEU A 576 12.74 -8.84 -27.99
C LEU A 576 12.18 -7.42 -27.74
N GLY A 577 11.98 -7.08 -26.46
CA GLY A 577 11.39 -5.80 -26.07
C GLY A 577 9.88 -5.69 -26.32
N LEU A 578 9.23 -6.79 -26.72
CA LEU A 578 7.77 -6.84 -26.88
C LEU A 578 7.12 -7.20 -25.56
N TYR A 579 6.31 -6.28 -25.01
CA TYR A 579 5.48 -6.55 -23.85
C TYR A 579 4.41 -7.59 -24.19
N PRO A 580 4.30 -8.70 -23.43
CA PRO A 580 3.45 -9.82 -23.81
C PRO A 580 1.98 -9.66 -23.40
N VAL A 581 1.52 -8.45 -23.15
CA VAL A 581 0.10 -8.15 -22.84
C VAL A 581 -0.38 -7.14 -23.85
N TYR A 582 -1.52 -7.40 -24.48
CA TYR A 582 -2.07 -6.55 -25.54
C TYR A 582 -3.23 -5.73 -25.00
N ARG A 583 -3.37 -4.48 -25.41
CA ARG A 583 -4.56 -3.66 -25.19
C ARG A 583 -5.64 -3.94 -26.23
N VAL A 584 -6.88 -3.93 -25.79
CA VAL A 584 -8.07 -4.02 -26.65
C VAL A 584 -8.86 -2.73 -26.49
N GLN A 585 -9.17 -2.07 -27.60
CA GLN A 585 -9.93 -0.80 -27.61
C GLN A 585 -11.43 -1.04 -27.91
N GLU A 586 -11.79 -2.21 -28.41
CA GLU A 586 -13.16 -2.58 -28.73
C GLU A 586 -13.58 -3.83 -27.94
N LYS A 587 -14.89 -3.98 -27.69
CA LYS A 587 -15.40 -5.19 -27.03
C LYS A 587 -15.05 -6.42 -27.85
N LEU A 588 -14.35 -7.37 -27.26
CA LEU A 588 -14.24 -8.72 -27.78
C LEU A 588 -15.60 -9.41 -27.60
N LYS A 589 -16.26 -9.71 -28.72
CA LYS A 589 -17.50 -10.47 -28.74
C LYS A 589 -17.29 -11.90 -28.29
#